data_5ed81560fc12900de71ba43d539f92f3
#
_entry.id   5ed81560fc12900de71ba43d539f92f3
#
_cell.length_a   1.000
_cell.length_b   1.000
_cell.length_c   1.000
_cell.angle_alpha   90.00
_cell.angle_beta   90.00
_cell.angle_gamma   90.00
#
_symmetry.space_group_name_H-M   'P 1'
#
loop_
_entity.id
_entity.type
_entity.pdbx_description
1 polymer ?
#
loop_
_entity_poly.entity_id
_entity_poly.type
_entity_poly.pdbx_seq_one_letter_code
_entity_poly.pdbx_strand_id
1 'polypeptide(L)'
;MPNALREYLMDPFLNHLYTEIRKAGPIRSISLDLTQECNIRCTGCYYFSEGMDVTKTPKDESEFDLFIEKELDRGTNFVTIVGGEPSLRLDRLKKIYDNFKMNVSTNGIIPIPKDGFENMPIGVSVWGDHDTDAILRSNGKQDIFSIALHNYKNDSRAFWYYTVSAGNSHEIEAVVDQCVANGNRVLFNFYSDISNLGGPMDHRKGFRKVQEEIDKTITQYPNFIYLSSYLTKVITTGQLYGQNWGYDVCTTVSTNLSENADRMENGNPYSSHFRAYNADFKTTRRCCVGIERSCDSCFDVWQHFSWIMLNMKKHLGSKQEFTNWLTSMYLFYLINRLVDYEKGMKNLTEIHRRVGGFESIPIETQRIFA
;
A
#
# COMPACT_ATOMS: atom_id res chain seq x y z
N MET A 1 -20.71 15.59 17.90
CA MET A 1 -19.97 14.48 17.30
C MET A 1 -20.49 13.06 17.69
N PRO A 2 -20.75 12.71 18.96
CA PRO A 2 -21.27 11.37 19.29
C PRO A 2 -22.59 11.02 18.61
N ASN A 3 -23.46 11.98 18.38
CA ASN A 3 -24.76 11.78 17.74
C ASN A 3 -24.64 11.44 16.24
N ALA A 4 -23.78 12.12 15.48
CA ALA A 4 -23.62 11.91 14.05
C ALA A 4 -23.13 10.49 13.73
N LEU A 5 -22.07 10.02 14.42
CA LEU A 5 -21.56 8.65 14.25
C LEU A 5 -22.64 7.61 14.53
N ARG A 6 -23.42 7.79 15.59
CA ARG A 6 -24.53 6.88 15.93
C ARG A 6 -25.59 6.86 14.83
N GLU A 7 -25.92 8.02 14.30
CA GLU A 7 -26.89 8.17 13.21
C GLU A 7 -26.40 7.47 11.93
N TYR A 8 -25.13 7.69 11.54
CA TYR A 8 -24.56 7.05 10.34
C TYR A 8 -24.50 5.52 10.47
N LEU A 9 -24.23 5.01 11.67
CA LEU A 9 -24.22 3.58 11.96
C LEU A 9 -25.61 2.94 12.10
N MET A 10 -26.70 3.70 11.96
CA MET A 10 -28.04 3.11 11.74
C MET A 10 -28.15 2.45 10.36
N ASP A 11 -27.29 2.78 9.43
CA ASP A 11 -27.15 2.06 8.16
C ASP A 11 -26.55 0.67 8.41
N PRO A 12 -27.27 -0.42 8.09
CA PRO A 12 -26.81 -1.78 8.39
C PRO A 12 -25.47 -2.14 7.73
N PHE A 13 -25.23 -1.63 6.52
CA PHE A 13 -23.98 -1.89 5.80
C PHE A 13 -22.80 -1.19 6.49
N LEU A 14 -22.92 0.10 6.78
CA LEU A 14 -21.87 0.84 7.48
C LEU A 14 -21.62 0.26 8.88
N ASN A 15 -22.66 -0.11 9.61
CA ASN A 15 -22.52 -0.77 10.91
C ASN A 15 -21.79 -2.10 10.81
N HIS A 16 -22.07 -2.90 9.76
CA HIS A 16 -21.35 -4.14 9.52
C HIS A 16 -19.86 -3.90 9.33
N LEU A 17 -19.46 -3.00 8.39
CA LEU A 17 -18.06 -2.68 8.15
C LEU A 17 -17.36 -2.17 9.42
N TYR A 18 -18.00 -1.25 10.14
CA TYR A 18 -17.46 -0.69 11.38
C TYR A 18 -17.24 -1.76 12.44
N THR A 19 -18.21 -2.67 12.58
CA THR A 19 -18.15 -3.78 13.56
C THR A 19 -17.01 -4.73 13.25
N GLU A 20 -16.79 -5.09 11.97
CA GLU A 20 -15.69 -5.99 11.58
C GLU A 20 -14.32 -5.36 11.84
N ILE A 21 -14.15 -4.07 11.53
CA ILE A 21 -12.92 -3.33 11.86
C ILE A 21 -12.69 -3.30 13.38
N ARG A 22 -13.74 -3.03 14.16
CA ARG A 22 -13.65 -3.00 15.62
C ARG A 22 -13.24 -4.34 16.21
N LYS A 23 -13.73 -5.45 15.66
CA LYS A 23 -13.35 -6.81 16.07
C LYS A 23 -11.90 -7.13 15.75
N ALA A 24 -11.39 -6.65 14.59
CA ALA A 24 -10.00 -6.86 14.19
C ALA A 24 -9.02 -6.15 15.14
N GLY A 25 -9.44 -5.05 15.75
CA GLY A 25 -8.65 -4.30 16.73
C GLY A 25 -7.59 -3.39 16.11
N PRO A 26 -6.76 -2.76 16.96
CA PRO A 26 -5.75 -1.82 16.55
C PRO A 26 -4.55 -2.52 15.89
N ILE A 27 -3.97 -1.85 14.88
CA ILE A 27 -2.76 -2.30 14.19
C ILE A 27 -1.55 -1.61 14.80
N ARG A 28 -0.56 -2.39 15.22
CA ARG A 28 0.77 -1.95 15.62
C ARG A 28 1.78 -2.51 14.64
N SER A 29 2.02 -1.74 13.60
CA SER A 29 2.77 -2.19 12.43
C SER A 29 4.23 -1.73 12.45
N ILE A 30 5.04 -2.52 11.75
CA ILE A 30 6.40 -2.17 11.31
C ILE A 30 6.54 -2.45 9.82
N SER A 31 7.56 -1.88 9.19
CA SER A 31 8.06 -2.29 7.88
C SER A 31 9.42 -2.95 8.06
N LEU A 32 9.68 -4.02 7.33
CA LEU A 32 10.90 -4.80 7.44
C LEU A 32 11.47 -5.11 6.06
N ASP A 33 12.72 -4.72 5.83
CA ASP A 33 13.50 -5.24 4.72
C ASP A 33 13.97 -6.65 5.08
N LEU A 34 13.37 -7.67 4.47
CA LEU A 34 13.66 -9.06 4.80
C LEU A 34 15.06 -9.48 4.34
N THR A 35 15.54 -8.88 3.26
CA THR A 35 16.87 -9.07 2.67
C THR A 35 17.23 -7.86 1.80
N GLN A 36 18.53 -7.58 1.67
CA GLN A 36 19.02 -6.60 0.71
C GLN A 36 19.17 -7.16 -0.70
N GLU A 37 19.06 -8.46 -0.87
CA GLU A 37 19.25 -9.13 -2.15
C GLU A 37 17.99 -9.06 -3.02
N CYS A 38 18.18 -8.89 -4.33
CA CYS A 38 17.10 -8.97 -5.31
C CYS A 38 17.63 -9.60 -6.59
N ASN A 39 16.81 -10.42 -7.22
CA ASN A 39 17.13 -11.10 -8.48
C ASN A 39 16.88 -10.25 -9.73
N ILE A 40 16.36 -9.02 -9.58
CA ILE A 40 16.17 -8.04 -10.65
C ILE A 40 16.67 -6.65 -10.23
N ARG A 41 16.74 -5.73 -11.20
CA ARG A 41 17.06 -4.32 -11.00
C ARG A 41 16.09 -3.47 -11.80
N CYS A 42 14.99 -3.06 -11.16
CA CYS A 42 13.99 -2.22 -11.81
C CYS A 42 14.49 -0.78 -11.98
N THR A 43 14.18 -0.16 -13.10
CA THR A 43 14.41 1.26 -13.32
C THR A 43 13.53 2.08 -12.36
N GLY A 44 14.14 3.00 -11.60
CA GLY A 44 13.41 3.80 -10.62
C GLY A 44 12.96 3.05 -9.36
N CYS A 45 13.55 1.88 -9.07
CA CYS A 45 13.33 1.18 -7.80
C CYS A 45 13.91 2.02 -6.66
N TYR A 46 13.03 2.53 -5.79
CA TYR A 46 13.44 3.35 -4.63
C TYR A 46 14.41 2.63 -3.71
N TYR A 47 14.30 1.32 -3.55
CA TYR A 47 15.16 0.53 -2.68
C TYR A 47 16.64 0.65 -3.04
N PHE A 48 16.93 0.63 -4.35
CA PHE A 48 18.31 0.78 -4.85
C PHE A 48 18.70 2.24 -5.09
N SER A 49 17.78 3.06 -5.57
CA SER A 49 18.07 4.49 -5.83
C SER A 49 18.36 5.26 -4.54
N GLU A 50 17.75 4.84 -3.43
CA GLU A 50 17.96 5.40 -2.09
C GLU A 50 19.13 4.77 -1.34
N GLY A 51 19.82 3.78 -1.92
CA GLY A 51 20.93 3.10 -1.28
C GLY A 51 20.53 2.24 -0.06
N MET A 52 19.27 1.79 0.02
CA MET A 52 18.81 0.95 1.14
C MET A 52 19.49 -0.42 1.16
N ASP A 53 19.96 -0.90 0.02
CA ASP A 53 20.67 -2.17 -0.13
C ASP A 53 22.12 -2.16 0.42
N VAL A 54 22.61 -1.01 0.88
CA VAL A 54 23.94 -0.94 1.52
C VAL A 54 23.95 -1.63 2.89
N THR A 55 22.82 -1.65 3.58
CA THR A 55 22.68 -2.33 4.86
C THR A 55 22.55 -3.84 4.63
N LYS A 56 23.55 -4.58 5.08
CA LYS A 56 23.64 -6.02 4.81
C LYS A 56 22.92 -6.84 5.86
N THR A 57 22.26 -7.88 5.39
CA THR A 57 21.63 -8.89 6.22
C THR A 57 22.69 -9.66 7.03
N PRO A 58 22.51 -9.87 8.35
CA PRO A 58 23.38 -10.69 9.15
C PRO A 58 23.52 -12.12 8.62
N LYS A 59 24.68 -12.71 8.80
CA LYS A 59 24.92 -14.13 8.46
C LYS A 59 24.36 -15.08 9.53
N ASP A 60 24.30 -14.59 10.77
CA ASP A 60 23.77 -15.36 11.90
C ASP A 60 22.25 -15.17 12.00
N GLU A 61 21.51 -16.25 11.77
CA GLU A 61 20.05 -16.25 11.83
C GLU A 61 19.51 -16.06 13.25
N SER A 62 20.33 -16.24 14.29
CA SER A 62 19.94 -15.95 15.68
C SER A 62 19.62 -14.47 15.89
N GLU A 63 20.23 -13.56 15.11
CA GLU A 63 19.92 -12.13 15.15
C GLU A 63 18.49 -11.85 14.62
N PHE A 64 18.01 -12.64 13.66
CA PHE A 64 16.66 -12.54 13.18
C PHE A 64 15.65 -13.07 14.19
N ASP A 65 15.97 -14.18 14.87
CA ASP A 65 15.12 -14.73 15.92
C ASP A 65 14.98 -13.75 17.09
N LEU A 66 16.07 -13.13 17.51
CA LEU A 66 16.08 -12.09 18.53
C LEU A 66 15.26 -10.84 18.11
N PHE A 67 15.30 -10.48 16.84
CA PHE A 67 14.45 -9.39 16.30
C PHE A 67 12.97 -9.73 16.46
N ILE A 68 12.56 -10.95 16.12
CA ILE A 68 11.17 -11.41 16.26
C ILE A 68 10.72 -11.32 17.73
N GLU A 69 11.51 -11.87 18.65
CA GLU A 69 11.24 -11.82 20.10
C GLU A 69 11.05 -10.38 20.58
N LYS A 70 11.98 -9.50 20.21
CA LYS A 70 11.92 -8.07 20.58
C LYS A 70 10.68 -7.36 20.05
N GLU A 71 10.24 -7.66 18.83
CA GLU A 71 9.05 -7.05 18.26
C GLU A 71 7.75 -7.61 18.87
N LEU A 72 7.72 -8.89 19.23
CA LEU A 72 6.63 -9.48 20.01
C LEU A 72 6.51 -8.81 21.39
N ASP A 73 7.62 -8.67 22.11
CA ASP A 73 7.66 -7.99 23.41
C ASP A 73 7.22 -6.52 23.31
N ARG A 74 7.55 -5.84 22.22
CA ARG A 74 7.13 -4.48 21.94
C ARG A 74 5.64 -4.39 21.62
N GLY A 75 4.99 -5.55 21.35
CA GLY A 75 3.57 -5.67 21.03
C GLY A 75 3.25 -5.38 19.55
N THR A 76 4.23 -5.53 18.66
CA THR A 76 3.98 -5.53 17.21
C THR A 76 3.02 -6.66 16.85
N ASN A 77 2.04 -6.39 15.98
CA ASN A 77 1.07 -7.39 15.55
C ASN A 77 0.86 -7.45 14.04
N PHE A 78 1.57 -6.58 13.30
CA PHE A 78 1.52 -6.55 11.84
C PHE A 78 2.87 -6.16 11.24
N VAL A 79 3.32 -6.88 10.22
CA VAL A 79 4.59 -6.62 9.53
C VAL A 79 4.37 -6.47 8.04
N THR A 80 4.78 -5.34 7.47
CA THR A 80 4.87 -5.16 6.02
C THR A 80 6.26 -5.58 5.59
N ILE A 81 6.34 -6.64 4.78
CA ILE A 81 7.59 -7.17 4.26
C ILE A 81 7.91 -6.55 2.91
N VAL A 82 9.10 -5.97 2.85
CA VAL A 82 9.69 -5.32 1.69
C VAL A 82 11.19 -5.66 1.62
N GLY A 83 11.98 -4.81 1.00
CA GLY A 83 13.43 -4.95 0.86
C GLY A 83 13.82 -5.21 -0.58
N GLY A 84 14.79 -6.09 -0.83
CA GLY A 84 15.13 -6.56 -2.16
C GLY A 84 14.00 -7.44 -2.72
N GLU A 85 14.19 -8.75 -2.70
CA GLU A 85 13.12 -9.70 -3.08
C GLU A 85 12.88 -10.71 -1.95
N PRO A 86 11.73 -10.61 -1.25
CA PRO A 86 11.44 -11.46 -0.11
C PRO A 86 11.36 -12.96 -0.43
N SER A 87 10.96 -13.35 -1.65
CA SER A 87 10.88 -14.77 -2.05
C SER A 87 12.24 -15.48 -2.10
N LEU A 88 13.35 -14.74 -2.06
CA LEU A 88 14.70 -15.32 -1.89
C LEU A 88 14.95 -15.86 -0.48
N ARG A 89 14.13 -15.49 0.50
CA ARG A 89 14.29 -15.85 1.91
C ARG A 89 12.99 -16.38 2.51
N LEU A 90 12.48 -17.47 1.91
CA LEU A 90 11.27 -18.15 2.38
C LEU A 90 11.39 -18.66 3.82
N ASP A 91 12.59 -18.99 4.27
CA ASP A 91 12.91 -19.36 5.64
C ASP A 91 12.56 -18.25 6.65
N ARG A 92 12.99 -17.01 6.38
CA ARG A 92 12.67 -15.85 7.21
C ARG A 92 11.22 -15.43 7.06
N LEU A 93 10.70 -15.46 5.83
CA LEU A 93 9.30 -15.13 5.56
C LEU A 93 8.36 -16.02 6.37
N LYS A 94 8.70 -17.32 6.48
CA LYS A 94 7.94 -18.28 7.30
C LYS A 94 7.95 -17.93 8.78
N LYS A 95 9.11 -17.57 9.33
CA LYS A 95 9.22 -17.15 10.73
C LYS A 95 8.37 -15.91 11.03
N ILE A 96 8.32 -14.92 10.12
CA ILE A 96 7.44 -13.76 10.30
C ILE A 96 5.97 -14.19 10.21
N TYR A 97 5.60 -15.01 9.24
CA TYR A 97 4.23 -15.47 9.05
C TYR A 97 3.70 -16.26 10.25
N ASP A 98 4.57 -17.04 10.92
CA ASP A 98 4.19 -17.81 12.11
C ASP A 98 3.96 -16.94 13.37
N ASN A 99 4.52 -15.74 13.40
CA ASN A 99 4.49 -14.89 14.59
C ASN A 99 3.63 -13.64 14.46
N PHE A 100 3.40 -13.16 13.24
CA PHE A 100 2.70 -11.89 12.98
C PHE A 100 1.67 -12.03 11.87
N LYS A 101 0.65 -11.20 11.90
CA LYS A 101 -0.08 -10.86 10.67
C LYS A 101 0.84 -10.03 9.78
N MET A 102 0.74 -10.23 8.47
CA MET A 102 1.67 -9.58 7.56
C MET A 102 1.10 -9.43 6.15
N ASN A 103 1.76 -8.62 5.35
CA ASN A 103 1.71 -8.65 3.90
C ASN A 103 3.13 -8.67 3.32
N VAL A 104 3.25 -9.08 2.07
CA VAL A 104 4.53 -9.11 1.36
C VAL A 104 4.36 -8.55 -0.04
N SER A 105 5.36 -7.79 -0.49
CA SER A 105 5.49 -7.37 -1.89
C SER A 105 6.60 -8.19 -2.56
N THR A 106 6.30 -8.80 -3.71
CA THR A 106 7.24 -9.63 -4.47
C THR A 106 7.24 -9.26 -5.95
N ASN A 107 8.35 -9.52 -6.62
CA ASN A 107 8.40 -9.39 -8.09
C ASN A 107 7.70 -10.55 -8.83
N GLY A 108 7.35 -11.61 -8.14
CA GLY A 108 6.57 -12.73 -8.68
C GLY A 108 7.34 -13.76 -9.49
N ILE A 109 8.67 -13.63 -9.66
CA ILE A 109 9.49 -14.58 -10.43
C ILE A 109 9.60 -15.92 -9.70
N ILE A 110 9.81 -15.89 -8.40
CA ILE A 110 9.85 -17.09 -7.55
C ILE A 110 8.54 -17.12 -6.77
N PRO A 111 7.67 -18.13 -7.01
CA PRO A 111 6.39 -18.19 -6.33
C PRO A 111 6.57 -18.52 -4.84
N ILE A 112 5.80 -17.82 -4.00
CA ILE A 112 5.70 -18.15 -2.59
C ILE A 112 4.73 -19.34 -2.45
N PRO A 113 5.15 -20.48 -1.91
CA PRO A 113 4.31 -21.68 -1.85
C PRO A 113 3.01 -21.40 -1.07
N LYS A 114 1.95 -22.14 -1.39
CA LYS A 114 0.69 -22.03 -0.65
C LYS A 114 0.77 -22.75 0.68
N ASP A 115 1.39 -23.92 0.69
CA ASP A 115 1.61 -24.70 1.89
C ASP A 115 2.49 -23.94 2.89
N GLY A 116 1.97 -23.77 4.09
CA GLY A 116 2.59 -23.00 5.15
C GLY A 116 2.40 -21.47 5.09
N PHE A 117 1.68 -20.96 4.04
CA PHE A 117 1.42 -19.51 3.85
C PHE A 117 -0.03 -19.25 3.38
N GLU A 118 -0.99 -20.06 3.81
CA GLU A 118 -2.34 -20.18 3.26
C GLU A 118 -3.14 -18.85 3.28
N ASN A 119 -2.88 -18.01 4.26
CA ASN A 119 -3.63 -16.77 4.48
C ASN A 119 -2.81 -15.49 4.28
N MET A 120 -1.60 -15.59 3.74
CA MET A 120 -0.71 -14.44 3.56
C MET A 120 -1.16 -13.60 2.36
N PRO A 121 -1.45 -12.30 2.52
CA PRO A 121 -1.65 -11.39 1.38
C PRO A 121 -0.34 -11.19 0.64
N ILE A 122 -0.36 -11.38 -0.68
CA ILE A 122 0.81 -11.26 -1.56
C ILE A 122 0.56 -10.19 -2.61
N GLY A 123 1.24 -9.06 -2.51
CA GLY A 123 1.26 -8.04 -3.54
C GLY A 123 2.28 -8.38 -4.62
N VAL A 124 1.81 -8.78 -5.79
CA VAL A 124 2.68 -9.11 -6.93
C VAL A 124 2.85 -7.86 -7.79
N SER A 125 4.07 -7.37 -7.90
CA SER A 125 4.35 -6.13 -8.63
C SER A 125 4.16 -6.28 -10.13
N VAL A 126 3.52 -5.29 -10.75
CA VAL A 126 3.44 -5.10 -12.22
C VAL A 126 3.53 -3.61 -12.53
N TRP A 127 4.22 -3.23 -13.61
CA TRP A 127 4.51 -1.83 -13.93
C TRP A 127 4.04 -1.40 -15.34
N GLY A 128 3.18 -2.15 -15.98
CA GLY A 128 2.65 -1.91 -17.29
C GLY A 128 2.27 -3.20 -17.99
N ASP A 129 2.06 -3.14 -19.31
CA ASP A 129 1.92 -4.33 -20.14
C ASP A 129 3.23 -5.13 -20.21
N HIS A 130 3.24 -6.24 -20.98
CA HIS A 130 4.38 -7.12 -21.07
C HIS A 130 5.68 -6.41 -21.50
N ASP A 131 5.59 -5.50 -22.47
CA ASP A 131 6.75 -4.79 -23.01
C ASP A 131 7.23 -3.72 -22.02
N THR A 132 6.31 -2.91 -21.50
CA THR A 132 6.63 -1.87 -20.52
C THR A 132 7.15 -2.47 -19.21
N ASP A 133 6.52 -3.52 -18.68
CA ASP A 133 6.98 -4.21 -17.48
C ASP A 133 8.38 -4.83 -17.68
N ALA A 134 8.62 -5.49 -18.83
CA ALA A 134 9.91 -6.07 -19.15
C ALA A 134 11.01 -4.99 -19.26
N ILE A 135 10.73 -3.87 -19.93
CA ILE A 135 11.68 -2.75 -20.07
C ILE A 135 12.02 -2.16 -18.69
N LEU A 136 11.02 -1.83 -17.91
CA LEU A 136 11.21 -1.13 -16.63
C LEU A 136 11.80 -2.03 -15.54
N ARG A 137 11.50 -3.34 -15.55
CA ARG A 137 11.87 -4.24 -14.45
C ARG A 137 13.04 -5.16 -14.77
N SER A 138 13.32 -5.44 -16.06
CA SER A 138 14.41 -6.32 -16.47
C SER A 138 15.31 -5.75 -17.57
N ASN A 139 15.18 -4.48 -17.95
CA ASN A 139 15.83 -3.88 -19.11
C ASN A 139 15.53 -4.68 -20.41
N GLY A 140 14.30 -5.13 -20.59
CA GLY A 140 13.84 -5.88 -21.76
C GLY A 140 14.36 -7.33 -21.85
N LYS A 141 15.00 -7.85 -20.79
CA LYS A 141 15.62 -9.18 -20.84
C LYS A 141 14.64 -10.32 -20.57
N GLN A 142 13.55 -10.02 -19.86
CA GLN A 142 12.63 -11.05 -19.35
C GLN A 142 11.22 -10.47 -19.22
N ASP A 143 10.23 -11.18 -19.74
CA ASP A 143 8.83 -10.89 -19.51
C ASP A 143 8.41 -11.38 -18.10
N ILE A 144 8.64 -10.51 -17.11
CA ILE A 144 8.38 -10.82 -15.70
C ILE A 144 6.87 -10.91 -15.45
N PHE A 145 6.07 -10.11 -16.15
CA PHE A 145 4.62 -10.13 -15.99
C PHE A 145 4.03 -11.48 -16.38
N SER A 146 4.42 -12.07 -17.54
CA SER A 146 3.99 -13.42 -17.93
C SER A 146 4.39 -14.49 -16.92
N ILE A 147 5.60 -14.43 -16.38
CA ILE A 147 6.08 -15.37 -15.37
C ILE A 147 5.21 -15.28 -14.10
N ALA A 148 4.97 -14.06 -13.64
CA ALA A 148 4.18 -13.83 -12.45
C ALA A 148 2.70 -14.21 -12.64
N LEU A 149 2.10 -13.95 -13.83
CA LEU A 149 0.76 -14.43 -14.20
C LEU A 149 0.66 -15.96 -14.10
N HIS A 150 1.66 -16.67 -14.61
CA HIS A 150 1.71 -18.12 -14.50
C HIS A 150 1.79 -18.58 -13.04
N ASN A 151 2.72 -18.01 -12.27
CA ASN A 151 3.01 -18.43 -10.90
C ASN A 151 1.85 -18.19 -9.91
N TYR A 152 1.04 -17.17 -10.14
CA TYR A 152 -0.04 -16.77 -9.23
C TYR A 152 -1.44 -16.94 -9.81
N LYS A 153 -1.59 -17.73 -10.89
CA LYS A 153 -2.89 -17.99 -11.52
C LYS A 153 -3.88 -18.57 -10.50
N ASN A 154 -5.02 -17.92 -10.34
CA ASN A 154 -6.08 -18.31 -9.42
C ASN A 154 -5.64 -18.45 -7.94
N ASP A 155 -4.51 -17.84 -7.56
CA ASP A 155 -4.10 -17.79 -6.16
C ASP A 155 -4.85 -16.64 -5.45
N SER A 156 -5.81 -17.00 -4.59
CA SER A 156 -6.63 -16.02 -3.87
C SER A 156 -5.84 -15.16 -2.89
N ARG A 157 -4.60 -15.55 -2.51
CA ARG A 157 -3.70 -14.77 -1.65
C ARG A 157 -3.11 -13.60 -2.41
N ALA A 158 -2.90 -13.76 -3.73
CA ALA A 158 -2.21 -12.79 -4.57
C ALA A 158 -3.17 -11.71 -5.08
N PHE A 159 -2.70 -10.49 -5.06
CA PHE A 159 -3.25 -9.37 -5.79
C PHE A 159 -2.14 -8.66 -6.56
N TRP A 160 -2.49 -8.10 -7.71
CA TRP A 160 -1.55 -7.33 -8.52
C TRP A 160 -1.36 -5.96 -7.88
N TYR A 161 -0.12 -5.67 -7.50
CA TYR A 161 0.29 -4.37 -7.02
C TYR A 161 0.79 -3.56 -8.22
N TYR A 162 -0.19 -2.94 -8.92
CA TYR A 162 0.05 -2.30 -10.20
C TYR A 162 0.55 -0.87 -10.01
N THR A 163 1.82 -0.63 -10.34
CA THR A 163 2.42 0.70 -10.29
C THR A 163 2.07 1.46 -11.56
N VAL A 164 1.20 2.46 -11.43
CA VAL A 164 0.74 3.33 -12.50
C VAL A 164 1.44 4.68 -12.49
N SER A 165 1.54 5.28 -13.66
CA SER A 165 2.11 6.61 -13.90
C SER A 165 1.41 7.28 -15.07
N ALA A 166 1.72 8.56 -15.32
CA ALA A 166 1.27 9.22 -16.52
C ALA A 166 1.73 8.52 -17.81
N GLY A 167 2.92 7.88 -17.76
CA GLY A 167 3.53 7.22 -18.92
C GLY A 167 2.84 5.93 -19.34
N ASN A 168 2.30 5.15 -18.38
CA ASN A 168 1.65 3.87 -18.67
C ASN A 168 0.12 3.90 -18.48
N SER A 169 -0.49 5.08 -18.38
CA SER A 169 -1.93 5.22 -18.18
C SER A 169 -2.78 4.58 -19.28
N HIS A 170 -2.27 4.53 -20.50
CA HIS A 170 -2.96 3.95 -21.66
C HIS A 170 -2.98 2.41 -21.65
N GLU A 171 -2.21 1.77 -20.79
CA GLU A 171 -2.11 0.32 -20.66
C GLU A 171 -3.03 -0.23 -19.55
N ILE A 172 -3.61 0.65 -18.70
CA ILE A 172 -4.33 0.27 -17.48
C ILE A 172 -5.43 -0.76 -17.78
N GLU A 173 -6.28 -0.50 -18.78
CA GLU A 173 -7.38 -1.41 -19.14
C GLU A 173 -6.84 -2.79 -19.53
N ALA A 174 -5.89 -2.86 -20.45
CA ALA A 174 -5.34 -4.11 -20.96
C ALA A 174 -4.62 -4.95 -19.87
N VAL A 175 -3.90 -4.29 -18.96
CA VAL A 175 -3.24 -4.95 -17.84
C VAL A 175 -4.26 -5.48 -16.83
N VAL A 176 -5.29 -4.68 -16.51
CA VAL A 176 -6.36 -5.11 -15.59
C VAL A 176 -7.14 -6.28 -16.16
N ASP A 177 -7.46 -6.28 -17.47
CA ASP A 177 -8.13 -7.40 -18.14
C ASP A 177 -7.36 -8.70 -17.96
N GLN A 178 -6.04 -8.68 -18.13
CA GLN A 178 -5.19 -9.85 -17.91
C GLN A 178 -5.17 -10.30 -16.46
N CYS A 179 -5.06 -9.35 -15.51
CA CYS A 179 -5.09 -9.64 -14.08
C CYS A 179 -6.40 -10.31 -13.66
N VAL A 180 -7.53 -9.78 -14.14
CA VAL A 180 -8.87 -10.33 -13.89
C VAL A 180 -9.04 -11.71 -14.53
N ALA A 181 -8.61 -11.88 -15.78
CA ALA A 181 -8.62 -13.17 -16.47
C ALA A 181 -7.75 -14.21 -15.76
N ASN A 182 -6.70 -13.77 -15.07
CA ASN A 182 -5.84 -14.61 -14.23
C ASN A 182 -6.49 -15.02 -12.90
N GLY A 183 -7.65 -14.45 -12.56
CA GLY A 183 -8.40 -14.72 -11.32
C GLY A 183 -7.94 -13.93 -10.10
N ASN A 184 -7.10 -12.90 -10.27
CA ASN A 184 -6.56 -12.11 -9.17
C ASN A 184 -7.10 -10.69 -9.17
N ARG A 185 -7.08 -10.04 -7.99
CA ARG A 185 -7.49 -8.64 -7.78
C ARG A 185 -6.35 -7.68 -8.10
N VAL A 186 -6.70 -6.41 -8.24
CA VAL A 186 -5.74 -5.34 -8.53
C VAL A 186 -5.83 -4.26 -7.46
N LEU A 187 -4.68 -3.86 -6.93
CA LEU A 187 -4.48 -2.66 -6.14
C LEU A 187 -3.52 -1.74 -6.91
N PHE A 188 -4.00 -0.57 -7.30
CA PHE A 188 -3.14 0.41 -7.94
C PHE A 188 -2.23 1.09 -6.92
N ASN A 189 -0.96 1.18 -7.25
CA ASN A 189 0.00 2.06 -6.62
C ASN A 189 0.43 3.12 -7.62
N PHE A 190 0.91 4.26 -7.12
CA PHE A 190 1.29 5.38 -7.98
C PHE A 190 2.80 5.55 -7.92
N TYR A 191 3.43 5.61 -9.08
CA TYR A 191 4.88 5.79 -9.14
C TYR A 191 5.28 7.08 -8.45
N SER A 192 6.20 6.96 -7.51
CA SER A 192 6.78 8.08 -6.79
C SER A 192 8.22 8.26 -7.22
N ASP A 193 8.54 9.40 -7.85
CA ASP A 193 9.92 9.79 -8.04
C ASP A 193 10.46 10.37 -6.72
N ILE A 194 10.89 9.45 -5.87
CA ILE A 194 11.30 9.81 -4.52
C ILE A 194 12.66 10.51 -4.53
N SER A 195 13.50 10.27 -5.53
CA SER A 195 14.80 10.90 -5.65
C SER A 195 14.74 12.38 -6.01
N ASN A 196 13.57 12.85 -6.41
CA ASN A 196 13.34 14.21 -6.89
C ASN A 196 14.29 14.66 -8.01
N LEU A 197 14.77 13.68 -8.80
CA LEU A 197 15.71 13.90 -9.88
C LEU A 197 15.03 14.34 -11.19
N GLY A 198 13.76 14.72 -11.14
CA GLY A 198 13.04 15.27 -12.29
C GLY A 198 12.85 14.26 -13.43
N GLY A 199 12.63 12.98 -13.10
CA GLY A 199 12.33 11.97 -14.10
C GLY A 199 11.03 12.24 -14.84
N PRO A 200 10.86 11.75 -16.09
CA PRO A 200 9.65 11.98 -16.90
C PRO A 200 8.39 11.34 -16.31
N MET A 201 8.52 10.55 -15.28
CA MET A 201 7.44 9.84 -14.60
C MET A 201 6.85 10.63 -13.43
N ASP A 202 7.42 11.79 -13.08
CA ASP A 202 6.91 12.59 -12.01
C ASP A 202 5.67 13.33 -12.47
N HIS A 203 4.72 13.43 -11.58
CA HIS A 203 3.80 14.54 -11.48
C HIS A 203 2.33 14.14 -11.59
N ARG A 204 1.61 14.55 -10.57
CA ARG A 204 0.16 14.64 -10.54
C ARG A 204 -0.45 15.30 -11.78
N LYS A 205 0.32 16.08 -12.57
CA LYS A 205 -0.14 16.65 -13.86
C LYS A 205 -0.69 15.60 -14.84
N GLY A 206 -0.09 14.39 -14.87
CA GLY A 206 -0.57 13.29 -15.69
C GLY A 206 -1.64 12.41 -15.02
N PHE A 207 -1.86 12.59 -13.73
CA PHE A 207 -2.70 11.67 -12.94
C PHE A 207 -4.19 11.82 -13.21
N ARG A 208 -4.64 12.90 -13.82
CA ARG A 208 -6.04 13.02 -14.23
C ARG A 208 -6.45 11.87 -15.17
N LYS A 209 -5.60 11.58 -16.17
CA LYS A 209 -5.85 10.47 -17.11
C LYS A 209 -5.76 9.13 -16.40
N VAL A 210 -4.79 8.96 -15.51
CA VAL A 210 -4.68 7.76 -14.67
C VAL A 210 -5.94 7.55 -13.84
N GLN A 211 -6.48 8.60 -13.21
CA GLN A 211 -7.73 8.52 -12.46
C GLN A 211 -8.90 8.09 -13.36
N GLU A 212 -9.05 8.71 -14.53
CA GLU A 212 -10.13 8.39 -15.49
C GLU A 212 -10.09 6.91 -15.89
N GLU A 213 -8.90 6.35 -16.18
CA GLU A 213 -8.73 4.93 -16.54
C GLU A 213 -9.00 4.00 -15.34
N ILE A 214 -8.53 4.35 -14.15
CA ILE A 214 -8.83 3.57 -12.93
C ILE A 214 -10.34 3.55 -12.66
N ASP A 215 -11.04 4.69 -12.76
CA ASP A 215 -12.48 4.78 -12.53
C ASP A 215 -13.27 3.93 -13.54
N LYS A 216 -12.81 3.81 -14.79
CA LYS A 216 -13.37 2.88 -15.79
C LYS A 216 -13.21 1.43 -15.34
N THR A 217 -11.99 1.03 -14.89
CA THR A 217 -11.75 -0.35 -14.43
C THR A 217 -12.55 -0.68 -13.18
N ILE A 218 -12.74 0.27 -12.24
CA ILE A 218 -13.63 0.10 -11.08
C ILE A 218 -15.06 -0.18 -11.52
N THR A 219 -15.55 0.55 -12.53
CA THR A 219 -16.90 0.37 -13.08
C THR A 219 -17.06 -0.98 -13.78
N GLN A 220 -16.04 -1.41 -14.52
CA GLN A 220 -16.05 -2.66 -15.30
C GLN A 220 -15.86 -3.89 -14.41
N TYR A 221 -14.97 -3.80 -13.40
CA TYR A 221 -14.56 -4.91 -12.55
C TYR A 221 -14.69 -4.62 -11.05
N PRO A 222 -15.87 -4.24 -10.53
CA PRO A 222 -16.04 -3.79 -9.15
C PRO A 222 -15.70 -4.85 -8.10
N ASN A 223 -15.65 -6.14 -8.46
CA ASN A 223 -15.27 -7.24 -7.58
C ASN A 223 -13.76 -7.54 -7.59
N PHE A 224 -12.99 -6.86 -8.44
CA PHE A 224 -11.57 -7.13 -8.63
C PHE A 224 -10.66 -5.95 -8.25
N ILE A 225 -11.19 -4.74 -8.09
CA ILE A 225 -10.38 -3.55 -7.81
C ILE A 225 -10.46 -3.20 -6.33
N TYR A 226 -9.30 -3.12 -5.68
CA TYR A 226 -9.18 -2.78 -4.25
C TYR A 226 -9.07 -1.29 -3.96
N LEU A 227 -8.96 -0.46 -4.98
CA LEU A 227 -8.86 0.98 -4.84
C LEU A 227 -10.23 1.63 -5.13
N SER A 228 -10.73 2.46 -4.23
CA SER A 228 -11.97 3.21 -4.47
C SER A 228 -11.69 4.51 -5.25
N SER A 229 -12.68 5.00 -6.01
CA SER A 229 -12.59 6.29 -6.70
C SER A 229 -12.28 7.45 -5.74
N TYR A 230 -12.74 7.36 -4.49
CA TYR A 230 -12.41 8.34 -3.46
C TYR A 230 -10.91 8.37 -3.14
N LEU A 231 -10.32 7.21 -2.85
CA LEU A 231 -8.88 7.11 -2.56
C LEU A 231 -8.05 7.48 -3.79
N THR A 232 -8.45 7.03 -4.98
CA THR A 232 -7.82 7.43 -6.26
C THR A 232 -7.74 8.94 -6.37
N LYS A 233 -8.85 9.65 -6.11
CA LYS A 233 -8.89 11.11 -6.18
C LYS A 233 -7.99 11.77 -5.12
N VAL A 234 -7.98 11.27 -3.89
CA VAL A 234 -7.09 11.77 -2.83
C VAL A 234 -5.62 11.67 -3.25
N ILE A 235 -5.22 10.54 -3.84
CA ILE A 235 -3.84 10.35 -4.31
C ILE A 235 -3.53 11.27 -5.49
N THR A 236 -4.39 11.31 -6.49
CA THR A 236 -4.13 12.06 -7.74
C THR A 236 -4.15 13.57 -7.55
N THR A 237 -4.93 14.07 -6.60
CA THR A 237 -4.99 15.50 -6.28
C THR A 237 -4.04 15.93 -5.18
N GLY A 238 -3.64 15.01 -4.29
CA GLY A 238 -2.90 15.33 -3.08
C GLY A 238 -3.68 16.19 -2.08
N GLN A 239 -5.02 16.16 -2.15
CA GLN A 239 -5.90 17.02 -1.36
C GLN A 239 -6.88 16.23 -0.51
N LEU A 240 -7.04 16.62 0.73
CA LEU A 240 -8.03 16.09 1.65
C LEU A 240 -8.50 17.20 2.59
N TYR A 241 -9.75 17.69 2.43
CA TYR A 241 -10.38 18.68 3.30
C TYR A 241 -9.53 19.94 3.55
N GLY A 242 -8.96 20.51 2.48
CA GLY A 242 -8.11 21.71 2.57
C GLY A 242 -6.70 21.45 3.13
N GLN A 243 -6.35 20.20 3.37
CA GLN A 243 -5.01 19.77 3.77
C GLN A 243 -4.30 19.17 2.56
N ASN A 244 -3.06 19.58 2.32
CA ASN A 244 -2.20 19.01 1.30
C ASN A 244 -1.49 17.76 1.84
N TRP A 245 -1.21 16.82 0.97
CA TRP A 245 -0.29 15.73 1.26
C TRP A 245 1.10 16.29 1.55
N GLY A 246 1.75 15.74 2.54
CA GLY A 246 3.11 16.15 2.88
C GLY A 246 3.62 15.51 4.16
N TYR A 247 4.64 16.13 4.71
CA TYR A 247 5.40 15.62 5.84
C TYR A 247 4.54 15.31 7.08
N ASP A 248 3.55 16.14 7.41
CA ASP A 248 2.78 16.03 8.66
C ASP A 248 1.68 14.95 8.65
N VAL A 249 1.35 14.42 7.50
CA VAL A 249 0.17 13.55 7.34
C VAL A 249 0.48 12.05 7.19
N CYS A 250 1.74 11.67 7.12
CA CYS A 250 2.17 10.28 6.98
C CYS A 250 2.33 9.59 8.34
N THR A 251 1.91 8.33 8.43
CA THR A 251 2.03 7.51 9.64
C THR A 251 3.16 6.48 9.60
N THR A 252 3.81 6.31 8.44
CA THR A 252 4.83 5.27 8.23
C THR A 252 6.24 5.84 8.36
N VAL A 253 6.47 6.58 9.43
CA VAL A 253 7.77 7.15 9.81
C VAL A 253 8.28 6.47 11.07
N SER A 254 9.58 6.23 11.12
CA SER A 254 10.21 5.59 12.27
C SER A 254 10.16 6.51 13.50
N THR A 255 9.44 6.08 14.52
CA THR A 255 9.15 6.89 15.71
C THR A 255 10.30 6.99 16.72
N ASN A 256 11.33 6.17 16.54
CA ASN A 256 12.53 6.15 17.37
C ASN A 256 13.64 7.07 16.85
N LEU A 257 13.44 7.74 15.72
CA LEU A 257 14.43 8.64 15.14
C LEU A 257 14.14 10.08 15.51
N SER A 258 15.15 10.80 16.02
CA SER A 258 15.03 12.20 16.42
C SER A 258 14.62 13.14 15.29
N GLU A 259 14.99 12.82 14.06
CA GLU A 259 14.62 13.56 12.83
C GLU A 259 13.13 13.52 12.50
N ASN A 260 12.36 12.66 13.16
CA ASN A 260 10.91 12.56 13.04
C ASN A 260 10.16 13.08 14.30
N ALA A 261 10.85 13.71 15.25
CA ALA A 261 10.27 14.14 16.52
C ALA A 261 9.11 15.12 16.35
N ASP A 262 9.24 16.07 15.43
CA ASP A 262 8.21 17.05 15.10
C ASP A 262 6.89 16.43 14.62
N ARG A 263 6.96 15.31 13.89
CA ARG A 263 5.78 14.53 13.49
C ARG A 263 5.06 13.90 14.67
N MET A 264 5.80 13.50 15.67
CA MET A 264 5.24 12.91 16.88
C MET A 264 4.57 13.98 17.74
N GLU A 265 5.17 15.18 17.82
CA GLU A 265 4.64 16.33 18.55
C GLU A 265 3.36 16.86 17.95
N ASN A 266 3.23 16.85 16.63
CA ASN A 266 2.02 17.28 15.91
C ASN A 266 0.85 16.30 16.01
N GLY A 267 0.94 15.28 16.86
CA GLY A 267 -0.20 14.44 17.23
C GLY A 267 -0.60 13.37 16.22
N ASN A 268 0.37 12.70 15.63
CA ASN A 268 0.12 11.55 14.78
C ASN A 268 0.02 10.25 15.61
N PRO A 269 -1.16 9.92 16.21
CA PRO A 269 -1.30 8.87 17.23
C PRO A 269 -1.05 7.46 16.70
N TYR A 270 -1.24 7.24 15.39
CA TYR A 270 -1.04 5.92 14.79
C TYR A 270 0.43 5.60 14.52
N SER A 271 1.28 6.62 14.49
CA SER A 271 2.70 6.43 14.21
C SER A 271 3.54 6.08 15.45
N SER A 272 3.00 6.18 16.65
CA SER A 272 3.76 5.99 17.91
C SER A 272 4.44 4.63 18.04
N HIS A 273 4.03 3.64 17.27
CA HIS A 273 4.60 2.29 17.27
C HIS A 273 5.50 2.02 16.07
N PHE A 274 5.30 2.72 14.95
CA PHE A 274 5.90 2.35 13.67
C PHE A 274 7.43 2.50 13.64
N ARG A 275 8.08 1.54 13.00
CA ARG A 275 9.51 1.55 12.65
C ARG A 275 9.72 0.92 11.28
N ALA A 276 10.57 1.54 10.45
CA ALA A 276 11.02 0.99 9.18
C ALA A 276 12.42 0.39 9.36
N TYR A 277 12.48 -0.92 9.53
CA TYR A 277 13.72 -1.64 9.76
C TYR A 277 14.47 -1.93 8.46
N ASN A 278 15.77 -1.71 8.50
CA ASN A 278 16.70 -2.15 7.47
C ASN A 278 16.95 -3.65 7.51
N ALA A 279 17.63 -4.19 6.49
CA ALA A 279 17.91 -5.61 6.36
C ALA A 279 18.86 -6.21 7.43
N ASP A 280 19.42 -5.37 8.33
CA ASP A 280 20.21 -5.81 9.48
C ASP A 280 19.38 -6.15 10.73
N PHE A 281 18.04 -5.91 10.68
CA PHE A 281 17.10 -6.16 11.76
C PHE A 281 17.31 -5.32 13.03
N LYS A 282 18.19 -4.35 12.99
CA LYS A 282 18.65 -3.52 14.12
C LYS A 282 18.43 -2.04 13.88
N THR A 283 18.88 -1.57 12.72
CA THR A 283 18.80 -0.15 12.39
C THR A 283 17.47 0.17 11.70
N THR A 284 17.03 1.40 11.89
CA THR A 284 15.81 1.93 11.26
C THR A 284 16.17 3.12 10.38
N ARG A 285 15.37 3.30 9.32
CA ARG A 285 15.45 4.46 8.44
C ARG A 285 14.25 5.38 8.66
N ARG A 286 14.32 6.58 8.11
CA ARG A 286 13.35 7.65 8.32
C ARG A 286 11.90 7.21 8.05
N CYS A 287 11.65 6.52 6.95
CA CYS A 287 10.32 6.00 6.62
C CYS A 287 10.40 4.71 5.80
N CYS A 288 9.24 4.10 5.53
CA CYS A 288 9.17 2.83 4.80
C CYS A 288 9.71 2.89 3.37
N VAL A 289 9.69 4.05 2.71
CA VAL A 289 10.09 4.21 1.29
C VAL A 289 11.26 5.16 1.07
N GLY A 290 11.88 5.74 2.10
CA GLY A 290 12.95 6.71 1.87
C GLY A 290 13.87 6.95 3.06
N ILE A 291 15.07 7.44 2.76
CA ILE A 291 16.09 7.85 3.71
C ILE A 291 16.03 9.37 3.88
N GLU A 292 16.14 10.12 2.78
CA GLU A 292 16.08 11.59 2.76
C GLU A 292 14.98 12.04 1.80
N ARG A 293 13.94 12.77 2.28
CA ARG A 293 12.79 12.86 1.42
C ARG A 293 12.00 14.13 1.41
N SER A 294 11.56 14.48 0.19
CA SER A 294 10.37 15.27 -0.02
C SER A 294 9.14 14.35 0.05
N CYS A 295 8.33 14.49 1.09
CA CYS A 295 7.08 13.74 1.21
C CYS A 295 6.06 14.15 0.15
N ASP A 296 6.22 15.33 -0.45
CA ASP A 296 5.34 15.83 -1.51
C ASP A 296 5.41 14.98 -2.78
N SER A 297 6.54 14.28 -3.00
CA SER A 297 6.75 13.37 -4.12
C SER A 297 6.34 11.92 -3.82
N CYS A 298 5.80 11.63 -2.65
CA CYS A 298 5.34 10.30 -2.28
C CYS A 298 3.88 10.12 -2.69
N PHE A 299 3.63 9.18 -3.59
CA PHE A 299 2.27 8.84 -4.06
C PHE A 299 1.89 7.40 -3.70
N ASP A 300 2.61 6.79 -2.78
CA ASP A 300 2.34 5.43 -2.33
C ASP A 300 0.93 5.28 -1.74
N VAL A 301 0.23 4.25 -2.18
CA VAL A 301 -1.18 4.01 -1.83
C VAL A 301 -1.38 3.77 -0.33
N TRP A 302 -0.47 3.06 0.33
CA TRP A 302 -0.60 2.73 1.75
C TRP A 302 -0.50 3.95 2.64
N GLN A 303 0.34 4.92 2.27
CA GLN A 303 0.49 6.17 3.00
C GLN A 303 -0.78 7.03 2.87
N HIS A 304 -1.41 7.01 1.70
CA HIS A 304 -2.66 7.72 1.48
C HIS A 304 -3.86 7.05 2.18
N PHE A 305 -3.89 5.72 2.26
CA PHE A 305 -4.82 5.03 3.16
C PHE A 305 -4.69 5.52 4.60
N SER A 306 -3.48 5.58 5.12
CA SER A 306 -3.26 6.05 6.50
C SER A 306 -3.61 7.53 6.67
N TRP A 307 -3.37 8.36 5.66
CA TRP A 307 -3.79 9.76 5.70
C TRP A 307 -5.31 9.92 5.83
N ILE A 308 -6.09 9.16 5.06
CA ILE A 308 -7.55 9.14 5.21
C ILE A 308 -7.93 8.63 6.60
N MET A 309 -7.33 7.54 7.07
CA MET A 309 -7.64 6.94 8.37
C MET A 309 -7.43 7.90 9.54
N LEU A 310 -6.36 8.71 9.51
CA LEU A 310 -6.07 9.74 10.52
C LEU A 310 -7.11 10.86 10.56
N ASN A 311 -7.81 11.11 9.47
CA ASN A 311 -8.73 12.21 9.32
C ASN A 311 -10.21 11.85 9.59
N MET A 312 -10.48 10.83 10.42
CA MET A 312 -11.86 10.42 10.76
C MET A 312 -12.74 11.59 11.18
N LYS A 313 -12.24 12.48 12.04
CA LYS A 313 -13.03 13.63 12.54
C LYS A 313 -13.50 14.55 11.42
N LYS A 314 -12.69 14.74 10.39
CA LYS A 314 -13.03 15.57 9.21
C LYS A 314 -14.08 14.90 8.33
N HIS A 315 -14.19 13.57 8.39
CA HIS A 315 -15.18 12.80 7.65
C HIS A 315 -16.53 12.64 8.38
N LEU A 316 -16.71 13.27 9.52
CA LEU A 316 -17.99 13.22 10.24
C LEU A 316 -18.94 14.36 9.86
N GLY A 317 -18.61 15.18 8.88
CA GLY A 317 -19.44 16.28 8.40
C GLY A 317 -20.74 15.83 7.70
N SER A 318 -20.69 14.68 7.03
CA SER A 318 -21.85 14.06 6.39
C SER A 318 -21.77 12.54 6.40
N LYS A 319 -22.92 11.87 6.18
CA LYS A 319 -22.96 10.40 6.04
C LYS A 319 -22.10 9.94 4.85
N GLN A 320 -22.06 10.70 3.76
CA GLN A 320 -21.26 10.38 2.58
C GLN A 320 -19.76 10.44 2.87
N GLU A 321 -19.31 11.47 3.55
CA GLU A 321 -17.89 11.59 3.97
C GLU A 321 -17.50 10.46 4.92
N PHE A 322 -18.35 10.15 5.90
CA PHE A 322 -18.13 8.99 6.78
C PHE A 322 -18.09 7.67 6.01
N THR A 323 -18.95 7.50 4.99
CA THR A 323 -18.94 6.32 4.12
C THR A 323 -17.59 6.21 3.40
N ASN A 324 -17.07 7.30 2.82
CA ASN A 324 -15.78 7.32 2.13
C ASN A 324 -14.62 6.95 3.08
N TRP A 325 -14.63 7.48 4.29
CA TRP A 325 -13.64 7.14 5.32
C TRP A 325 -13.71 5.67 5.72
N LEU A 326 -14.90 5.19 6.09
CA LEU A 326 -15.11 3.84 6.59
C LEU A 326 -14.81 2.78 5.54
N THR A 327 -15.20 3.01 4.29
CA THR A 327 -14.92 2.09 3.18
C THR A 327 -13.43 2.04 2.85
N SER A 328 -12.71 3.18 2.90
CA SER A 328 -11.25 3.19 2.73
C SER A 328 -10.56 2.40 3.84
N MET A 329 -10.98 2.61 5.09
CA MET A 329 -10.46 1.86 6.23
C MET A 329 -10.77 0.36 6.09
N TYR A 330 -11.99 -0.01 5.69
CA TYR A 330 -12.37 -1.41 5.51
C TYR A 330 -11.57 -2.08 4.39
N LEU A 331 -11.35 -1.41 3.26
CA LEU A 331 -10.50 -1.92 2.17
C LEU A 331 -9.08 -2.21 2.64
N PHE A 332 -8.49 -1.32 3.43
CA PHE A 332 -7.17 -1.57 4.03
C PHE A 332 -7.17 -2.86 4.87
N TYR A 333 -8.18 -3.05 5.73
CA TYR A 333 -8.30 -4.26 6.55
C TYR A 333 -8.57 -5.52 5.72
N LEU A 334 -9.35 -5.41 4.65
CA LEU A 334 -9.69 -6.51 3.75
C LEU A 334 -8.46 -6.98 2.95
N ILE A 335 -7.73 -6.07 2.33
CA ILE A 335 -6.52 -6.38 1.55
C ILE A 335 -5.48 -7.07 2.42
N ASN A 336 -5.32 -6.61 3.66
CA ASN A 336 -4.36 -7.16 4.62
C ASN A 336 -4.91 -8.37 5.41
N ARG A 337 -6.10 -8.90 5.04
CA ARG A 337 -6.75 -10.04 5.69
C ARG A 337 -6.88 -9.90 7.22
N LEU A 338 -7.12 -8.69 7.67
CA LEU A 338 -7.37 -8.38 9.08
C LEU A 338 -8.84 -8.60 9.47
N VAL A 339 -9.71 -8.68 8.49
CA VAL A 339 -11.12 -9.11 8.59
C VAL A 339 -11.32 -10.40 7.79
N ASP A 340 -12.48 -11.07 7.96
CA ASP A 340 -12.81 -12.28 7.19
C ASP A 340 -12.81 -11.97 5.69
N TYR A 341 -11.83 -12.52 4.98
CA TYR A 341 -11.59 -12.21 3.58
C TYR A 341 -12.75 -12.65 2.68
N GLU A 342 -13.23 -13.87 2.84
CA GLU A 342 -14.28 -14.44 1.97
C GLU A 342 -15.62 -13.71 2.13
N LYS A 343 -15.96 -13.32 3.35
CA LYS A 343 -17.13 -12.49 3.62
C LYS A 343 -16.92 -11.05 3.16
N GLY A 344 -15.73 -10.52 3.38
CA GLY A 344 -15.38 -9.15 3.03
C GLY A 344 -15.41 -8.89 1.53
N MET A 345 -14.99 -9.85 0.73
CA MET A 345 -15.03 -9.75 -0.74
C MET A 345 -16.45 -9.56 -1.30
N LYS A 346 -17.46 -10.06 -0.62
CA LYS A 346 -18.87 -9.85 -1.01
C LYS A 346 -19.31 -8.39 -0.87
N ASN A 347 -18.59 -7.60 -0.09
CA ASN A 347 -18.90 -6.18 0.13
C ASN A 347 -18.28 -5.26 -0.94
N LEU A 348 -17.34 -5.74 -1.77
CA LEU A 348 -16.52 -4.89 -2.62
C LEU A 348 -17.35 -4.08 -3.62
N THR A 349 -18.27 -4.72 -4.34
CA THR A 349 -19.19 -4.02 -5.26
C THR A 349 -20.03 -2.95 -4.56
N GLU A 350 -20.56 -3.27 -3.36
CA GLU A 350 -21.36 -2.32 -2.60
C GLU A 350 -20.51 -1.15 -2.08
N ILE A 351 -19.26 -1.39 -1.73
CA ILE A 351 -18.30 -0.35 -1.37
C ILE A 351 -18.14 0.63 -2.54
N HIS A 352 -17.84 0.14 -3.74
CA HIS A 352 -17.68 0.99 -4.93
C HIS A 352 -18.94 1.78 -5.25
N ARG A 353 -20.11 1.16 -5.11
CA ARG A 353 -21.40 1.81 -5.36
C ARG A 353 -21.69 2.95 -4.40
N ARG A 354 -21.21 2.86 -3.15
CA ARG A 354 -21.50 3.84 -2.08
C ARG A 354 -20.49 4.96 -1.98
N VAL A 355 -19.30 4.78 -2.53
CA VAL A 355 -18.27 5.81 -2.55
C VAL A 355 -18.68 6.93 -3.52
N GLY A 356 -18.53 8.18 -3.09
CA GLY A 356 -18.93 9.35 -3.91
C GLY A 356 -18.75 10.66 -3.17
N GLY A 357 -19.43 11.73 -3.66
CA GLY A 357 -19.44 13.04 -2.98
C GLY A 357 -18.09 13.75 -2.97
N PHE A 358 -17.34 13.67 -4.07
CA PHE A 358 -15.99 14.25 -4.18
C PHE A 358 -15.94 15.78 -4.18
N GLU A 359 -17.08 16.44 -4.15
CA GLU A 359 -17.19 17.90 -4.12
C GLU A 359 -16.55 18.52 -2.85
N SER A 360 -16.50 17.75 -1.77
CA SER A 360 -15.86 18.14 -0.52
C SER A 360 -14.32 18.10 -0.59
N ILE A 361 -13.72 17.50 -1.61
CA ILE A 361 -12.27 17.53 -1.83
C ILE A 361 -11.96 18.75 -2.72
N PRO A 362 -11.25 19.78 -2.21
CA PRO A 362 -10.95 20.97 -3.00
C PRO A 362 -10.20 20.64 -4.29
N ILE A 363 -10.68 21.18 -5.41
CA ILE A 363 -10.06 20.97 -6.74
C ILE A 363 -8.87 21.92 -6.95
N GLU A 364 -8.58 22.82 -6.03
CA GLU A 364 -7.59 23.91 -6.17
C GLU A 364 -6.13 23.47 -6.16
N THR A 365 -5.75 22.46 -6.88
CA THR A 365 -4.34 22.04 -6.88
C THR A 365 -3.59 22.25 -8.17
N GLN A 366 -4.19 22.85 -9.16
CA GLN A 366 -3.47 23.14 -10.40
C GLN A 366 -2.48 24.35 -10.28
N ARG A 367 -2.46 25.07 -9.14
CA ARG A 367 -1.62 26.26 -8.95
C ARG A 367 -0.34 26.03 -8.14
N ILE A 368 -0.13 24.87 -7.54
CA ILE A 368 1.02 24.64 -6.63
C ILE A 368 2.26 24.14 -7.38
N PHE A 369 2.12 23.72 -8.63
CA PHE A 369 3.22 23.18 -9.42
C PHE A 369 3.39 23.89 -10.79
N ALA A 370 3.17 25.20 -10.84
CA ALA A 370 3.52 26.04 -11.99
C ALA A 370 4.90 26.65 -11.80
#